data_e68a16a8dbcfebbf75393f64487861dc
#
_entry.id   e68a16a8dbcfebbf75393f64487861dc
#
_cell.length_a   1.000
_cell.length_b   1.000
_cell.length_c   1.000
_cell.angle_alpha   90.00
_cell.angle_beta   90.00
_cell.angle_gamma   90.00
#
_symmetry.space_group_name_H-M   'P 1'
#
loop_
_entity.id
_entity.type
_entity.pdbx_description
1 polymer ?
#
loop_
_entity_poly.entity_id
_entity_poly.type
_entity_poly.pdbx_seq_one_letter_code
_entity_poly.pdbx_strand_id
1 'polypeptide(L)'
;MSDHNQDNSGIQRRHLLQGTAGILATGIAPFVHAQEKIVLRYLGTAVNQDKAIAEKFKADTGIEIQYVAVTTDDVTKRAVTAPNSFDLIDTEYFSLKKIVPTGNLKGIDTKKIKNADKITTLFTKGEVGGKKVGDQGTAPKKVMFLESEKSKKFSATPTQYMTLIPTVYNADTLGIRPDLIKRPIGSWAELLNPEFKGKAAILNIPSIGIMDAAMVVEAKGIHKYADKGNMTKAEIDLTIKTLIEAKKAGQFRALW
;
A
#
# COMPACT_ATOMS: atom_id res chain seq x y z
N MET A 1 -15.71 56.70 -24.38
CA MET A 1 -16.57 56.99 -23.21
C MET A 1 -16.93 55.68 -22.58
N SER A 2 -16.50 55.24 -21.45
CA SER A 2 -15.74 55.78 -20.32
C SER A 2 -14.90 54.65 -19.73
N ASP A 3 -13.69 55.00 -19.33
CA ASP A 3 -12.77 54.21 -18.55
C ASP A 3 -13.38 53.80 -17.21
N HIS A 4 -13.08 52.58 -16.76
CA HIS A 4 -13.03 52.25 -15.34
C HIS A 4 -11.74 51.48 -15.05
N ASN A 5 -10.79 52.24 -14.59
CA ASN A 5 -9.57 51.90 -13.92
C ASN A 5 -9.93 51.20 -12.59
N GLN A 6 -9.46 50.02 -12.34
CA GLN A 6 -9.41 49.43 -10.99
C GLN A 6 -7.96 49.34 -10.51
N ASP A 7 -7.70 50.24 -9.58
CA ASP A 7 -6.48 50.31 -8.79
C ASP A 7 -6.19 49.03 -8.02
N ASN A 8 -5.02 48.49 -8.28
CA ASN A 8 -4.44 47.37 -7.56
C ASN A 8 -3.47 47.95 -6.51
N SER A 9 -3.98 48.29 -5.32
CA SER A 9 -3.15 48.76 -4.21
C SER A 9 -2.51 47.55 -3.51
N GLY A 10 -1.33 47.18 -3.98
CA GLY A 10 -0.42 46.30 -3.28
C GLY A 10 0.08 46.94 -1.98
N ILE A 11 -0.24 46.34 -0.84
CA ILE A 11 0.27 46.76 0.46
C ILE A 11 1.76 46.42 0.53
N GLN A 12 2.60 47.43 0.34
CA GLN A 12 4.04 47.32 0.57
C GLN A 12 4.32 47.32 2.08
N ARG A 13 4.77 46.16 2.59
CA ARG A 13 5.35 46.02 3.92
C ARG A 13 6.78 46.55 3.95
N ARG A 14 6.93 47.90 3.84
CA ARG A 14 8.18 48.60 4.13
C ARG A 14 7.81 49.96 4.67
N HIS A 15 7.95 50.14 5.98
CA HIS A 15 8.23 51.36 6.74
C HIS A 15 7.63 51.24 8.15
N LEU A 16 8.40 50.60 9.04
CA LEU A 16 8.27 50.86 10.48
C LEU A 16 9.60 50.53 11.16
N LEU A 17 10.59 51.35 10.88
CA LEU A 17 11.83 51.41 11.67
C LEU A 17 12.37 52.82 11.56
N GLN A 18 11.83 53.73 12.37
CA GLN A 18 12.56 54.91 12.84
C GLN A 18 11.83 55.51 14.05
N GLY A 19 12.55 55.55 15.17
CA GLY A 19 12.22 56.42 16.30
C GLY A 19 11.93 55.68 17.60
N THR A 20 12.88 55.41 18.40
CA THR A 20 13.26 56.06 19.66
C THR A 20 14.17 55.15 20.45
N ALA A 21 15.35 55.65 20.74
CA ALA A 21 16.28 55.11 21.73
C ALA A 21 15.70 55.31 23.16
N GLY A 22 15.55 54.22 23.87
CA GLY A 22 15.15 54.18 25.28
C GLY A 22 15.79 52.97 25.95
N ILE A 23 16.65 53.20 26.85
CA ILE A 23 17.64 52.35 27.57
C ILE A 23 16.93 51.34 28.49
N LEU A 24 17.57 50.17 28.62
CA LEU A 24 17.63 49.22 29.74
C LEU A 24 16.42 48.26 29.97
N ALA A 25 16.65 47.03 29.66
CA ALA A 25 16.77 45.94 30.65
C ALA A 25 17.11 44.64 29.92
N THR A 26 18.29 44.12 30.16
CA THR A 26 18.75 42.80 29.72
C THR A 26 17.93 41.69 30.34
N GLY A 27 16.87 41.32 29.66
CA GLY A 27 16.23 40.06 29.82
C GLY A 27 16.62 39.22 28.61
N ILE A 28 17.62 38.38 28.69
CA ILE A 28 17.85 37.30 27.74
C ILE A 28 16.70 36.30 27.95
N ALA A 29 15.54 36.60 27.35
CA ALA A 29 14.56 35.56 27.16
C ALA A 29 15.19 34.55 26.20
N PRO A 30 15.36 33.28 26.58
CA PRO A 30 15.77 32.29 25.62
C PRO A 30 14.72 32.31 24.50
N PHE A 31 15.15 32.64 23.29
CA PHE A 31 14.35 32.38 22.10
C PHE A 31 14.13 30.88 22.06
N VAL A 32 13.05 30.42 22.65
CA VAL A 32 12.52 29.10 22.40
C VAL A 32 12.07 29.14 20.95
N HIS A 33 12.93 28.76 20.03
CA HIS A 33 12.49 28.39 18.71
C HIS A 33 11.49 27.27 18.93
N ALA A 34 10.21 27.57 18.86
CA ALA A 34 9.20 26.54 18.76
C ALA A 34 9.58 25.72 17.53
N GLN A 35 10.15 24.55 17.75
CA GLN A 35 10.52 23.63 16.70
C GLN A 35 9.24 23.35 15.92
N GLU A 36 9.21 23.70 14.63
CA GLU A 36 8.03 23.47 13.81
C GLU A 36 7.60 22.00 13.98
N LYS A 37 6.36 21.81 14.39
CA LYS A 37 5.80 20.48 14.61
C LYS A 37 5.75 19.74 13.29
N ILE A 38 6.63 18.77 13.10
CA ILE A 38 6.63 17.93 11.90
C ILE A 38 5.52 16.89 12.05
N VAL A 39 4.63 16.84 11.06
CA VAL A 39 3.56 15.86 10.96
C VAL A 39 3.74 15.08 9.66
N LEU A 40 3.88 13.75 9.74
CA LEU A 40 3.93 12.85 8.59
C LEU A 40 2.55 12.24 8.35
N ARG A 41 2.02 12.44 7.15
CA ARG A 41 0.77 11.82 6.70
C ARG A 41 1.05 10.42 6.19
N TYR A 42 0.56 9.43 6.92
CA TYR A 42 0.78 8.01 6.62
C TYR A 42 -0.46 7.42 5.97
N LEU A 43 -0.41 7.26 4.64
CA LEU A 43 -1.47 6.67 3.83
C LEU A 43 -1.36 5.14 3.83
N GLY A 44 -2.42 4.43 4.12
CA GLY A 44 -2.44 2.97 4.08
C GLY A 44 -3.79 2.38 4.43
N THR A 45 -3.83 1.05 4.51
CA THR A 45 -4.95 0.34 5.14
C THR A 45 -4.80 0.39 6.67
N ALA A 46 -5.83 -0.01 7.41
CA ALA A 46 -5.77 0.02 8.88
C ALA A 46 -4.80 -1.00 9.50
N VAL A 47 -4.25 -1.92 8.72
CA VAL A 47 -3.44 -3.06 9.21
C VAL A 47 -2.24 -2.62 10.05
N ASN A 48 -1.50 -1.60 9.61
CA ASN A 48 -0.31 -1.08 10.30
C ASN A 48 -0.54 0.25 11.00
N GLN A 49 -1.79 0.73 11.09
CA GLN A 49 -2.13 2.01 11.70
C GLN A 49 -2.47 1.84 13.19
N ASP A 50 -1.42 1.56 13.98
CA ASP A 50 -1.53 1.37 15.42
C ASP A 50 -1.15 2.65 16.18
N LYS A 51 -2.05 3.08 17.07
CA LYS A 51 -1.85 4.27 17.91
C LYS A 51 -0.60 4.18 18.78
N ALA A 52 -0.30 3.01 19.34
CA ALA A 52 0.87 2.81 20.19
C ALA A 52 2.18 2.99 19.40
N ILE A 53 2.20 2.58 18.10
CA ILE A 53 3.34 2.81 17.22
C ILE A 53 3.54 4.31 16.98
N ALA A 54 2.45 5.04 16.69
CA ALA A 54 2.53 6.49 16.46
C ALA A 54 2.98 7.25 17.71
N GLU A 55 2.46 6.90 18.89
CA GLU A 55 2.84 7.49 20.17
C GLU A 55 4.32 7.24 20.49
N LYS A 56 4.78 5.99 20.31
CA LYS A 56 6.19 5.67 20.53
C LYS A 56 7.09 6.38 19.54
N PHE A 57 6.75 6.41 18.27
CA PHE A 57 7.52 7.13 17.25
C PHE A 57 7.64 8.62 17.58
N LYS A 58 6.53 9.24 18.01
CA LYS A 58 6.55 10.63 18.47
C LYS A 58 7.43 10.84 19.70
N ALA A 59 7.37 9.93 20.67
CA ALA A 59 8.23 9.99 21.85
C ALA A 59 9.72 9.88 21.51
N ASP A 60 10.07 9.01 20.55
CA ASP A 60 11.45 8.74 20.15
C ASP A 60 12.03 9.84 19.22
N THR A 61 11.19 10.51 18.42
CA THR A 61 11.67 11.39 17.33
C THR A 61 11.16 12.83 17.41
N GLY A 62 10.13 13.10 18.18
CA GLY A 62 9.40 14.39 18.19
C GLY A 62 8.47 14.57 16.98
N ILE A 63 8.41 13.62 16.04
CA ILE A 63 7.61 13.69 14.82
C ILE A 63 6.26 13.02 15.05
N GLU A 64 5.18 13.67 14.62
CA GLU A 64 3.84 13.13 14.73
C GLU A 64 3.44 12.36 13.45
N ILE A 65 2.71 11.25 13.63
CA ILE A 65 2.12 10.51 12.51
C ILE A 65 0.61 10.79 12.48
N GLN A 66 0.15 11.23 11.33
CA GLN A 66 -1.27 11.33 11.00
C GLN A 66 -1.67 10.17 10.08
N TYR A 67 -2.44 9.24 10.60
CA TYR A 67 -2.94 8.11 9.83
C TYR A 67 -4.06 8.51 8.88
N VAL A 68 -4.00 8.02 7.65
CA VAL A 68 -5.00 8.18 6.59
C VAL A 68 -5.41 6.80 6.12
N ALA A 69 -6.43 6.22 6.79
CA ALA A 69 -6.94 4.89 6.49
C ALA A 69 -7.88 4.91 5.28
N VAL A 70 -7.58 4.09 4.27
CA VAL A 70 -8.43 3.88 3.09
C VAL A 70 -8.35 2.42 2.64
N THR A 71 -9.15 2.02 1.64
CA THR A 71 -9.09 0.67 1.08
C THR A 71 -7.82 0.44 0.25
N THR A 72 -7.40 -0.80 0.05
CA THR A 72 -6.24 -1.19 -0.78
C THR A 72 -6.24 -0.52 -2.15
N ASP A 73 -7.37 -0.55 -2.84
CA ASP A 73 -7.47 0.03 -4.19
C ASP A 73 -7.44 1.57 -4.14
N ASP A 74 -7.97 2.20 -3.08
CA ASP A 74 -7.91 3.65 -2.87
C ASP A 74 -6.49 4.11 -2.51
N VAL A 75 -5.73 3.32 -1.73
CA VAL A 75 -4.29 3.59 -1.50
C VAL A 75 -3.57 3.69 -2.83
N THR A 76 -3.72 2.67 -3.69
CA THR A 76 -3.10 2.63 -5.01
C THR A 76 -3.53 3.81 -5.88
N LYS A 77 -4.84 4.07 -5.97
CA LYS A 77 -5.40 5.19 -6.72
C LYS A 77 -4.82 6.52 -6.25
N ARG A 78 -4.81 6.75 -4.94
CA ARG A 78 -4.31 8.00 -4.35
C ARG A 78 -2.81 8.19 -4.58
N ALA A 79 -2.02 7.12 -4.46
CA ALA A 79 -0.59 7.16 -4.73
C ALA A 79 -0.28 7.56 -6.19
N VAL A 80 -1.11 7.13 -7.14
CA VAL A 80 -0.97 7.47 -8.57
C VAL A 80 -1.45 8.88 -8.88
N THR A 81 -2.62 9.30 -8.33
CA THR A 81 -3.32 10.52 -8.77
C THR A 81 -3.13 11.73 -7.88
N ALA A 82 -2.73 11.55 -6.62
CA ALA A 82 -2.57 12.61 -5.62
C ALA A 82 -1.31 12.42 -4.74
N PRO A 83 -0.10 12.37 -5.33
CA PRO A 83 1.14 12.07 -4.61
C PRO A 83 1.48 13.05 -3.49
N ASN A 84 1.02 14.29 -3.60
CA ASN A 84 1.25 15.32 -2.58
C ASN A 84 0.31 15.22 -1.36
N SER A 85 -0.59 14.23 -1.33
CA SER A 85 -1.56 14.06 -0.24
C SER A 85 -1.06 13.18 0.91
N PHE A 86 0.16 12.65 0.83
CA PHE A 86 0.79 11.82 1.84
C PHE A 86 2.32 11.99 1.83
N ASP A 87 2.99 11.56 2.88
CA ASP A 87 4.44 11.59 3.03
C ASP A 87 5.01 10.17 3.13
N LEU A 88 4.25 9.25 3.73
CA LEU A 88 4.53 7.82 3.79
C LEU A 88 3.35 7.04 3.22
N ILE A 89 3.65 5.91 2.59
CA ILE A 89 2.63 4.99 2.07
C ILE A 89 2.90 3.57 2.56
N ASP A 90 1.84 2.91 3.00
CA ASP A 90 1.78 1.48 3.27
C ASP A 90 0.81 0.84 2.29
N THR A 91 1.30 -0.07 1.47
CA THR A 91 0.51 -0.68 0.40
C THR A 91 0.96 -2.10 0.14
N GLU A 92 0.08 -2.90 -0.43
CA GLU A 92 0.42 -4.24 -0.87
C GLU A 92 1.47 -4.19 -1.99
N TYR A 93 2.48 -5.06 -1.91
CA TYR A 93 3.60 -5.08 -2.85
C TYR A 93 3.18 -5.21 -4.32
N PHE A 94 2.07 -5.89 -4.60
CA PHE A 94 1.56 -6.04 -5.97
C PHE A 94 1.02 -4.74 -6.57
N SER A 95 0.68 -3.76 -5.76
CA SER A 95 0.27 -2.41 -6.20
C SER A 95 1.44 -1.60 -6.74
N LEU A 96 2.67 -1.92 -6.34
CA LEU A 96 3.87 -1.18 -6.76
C LEU A 96 4.06 -1.16 -8.27
N LYS A 97 3.62 -2.20 -9.00
CA LYS A 97 3.67 -2.22 -10.47
C LYS A 97 2.88 -1.08 -11.13
N LYS A 98 1.88 -0.53 -10.43
CA LYS A 98 1.10 0.63 -10.90
C LYS A 98 1.70 1.95 -10.40
N ILE A 99 2.29 1.95 -9.20
CA ILE A 99 2.77 3.18 -8.54
C ILE A 99 4.17 3.56 -9.00
N VAL A 100 5.13 2.63 -9.04
CA VAL A 100 6.53 2.91 -9.40
C VAL A 100 6.68 3.59 -10.76
N PRO A 101 5.98 3.16 -11.84
CA PRO A 101 6.11 3.80 -13.15
C PRO A 101 5.69 5.27 -13.18
N THR A 102 4.89 5.74 -12.21
CA THR A 102 4.50 7.17 -12.10
C THR A 102 5.66 8.06 -11.67
N GLY A 103 6.64 7.53 -10.96
CA GLY A 103 7.72 8.29 -10.33
C GLY A 103 7.33 8.97 -9.02
N ASN A 104 6.18 8.62 -8.45
CA ASN A 104 5.65 9.20 -7.21
C ASN A 104 6.25 8.58 -5.94
N LEU A 105 7.08 7.55 -6.07
CA LEU A 105 7.81 6.94 -4.97
C LEU A 105 9.30 7.24 -5.06
N LYS A 106 9.89 7.45 -3.90
CA LYS A 106 11.33 7.59 -3.72
C LYS A 106 11.92 6.27 -3.25
N GLY A 107 13.03 5.83 -3.87
CA GLY A 107 13.77 4.66 -3.43
C GLY A 107 14.33 4.83 -2.02
N ILE A 108 14.24 3.77 -1.23
CA ILE A 108 14.75 3.73 0.15
C ILE A 108 16.19 3.24 0.11
N ASP A 109 17.12 4.05 0.60
CA ASP A 109 18.53 3.68 0.66
C ASP A 109 18.76 2.57 1.69
N THR A 110 19.15 1.38 1.21
CA THR A 110 19.37 0.20 2.05
C THR A 110 20.43 0.43 3.13
N LYS A 111 21.42 1.31 2.89
CA LYS A 111 22.45 1.65 3.86
C LYS A 111 21.91 2.37 5.09
N LYS A 112 20.74 2.97 5.00
CA LYS A 112 20.05 3.64 6.10
C LYS A 112 19.17 2.71 6.94
N ILE A 113 19.02 1.46 6.53
CA ILE A 113 18.17 0.47 7.20
C ILE A 113 19.04 -0.46 8.02
N LYS A 114 19.04 -0.30 9.36
CA LYS A 114 19.87 -1.09 10.29
C LYS A 114 19.69 -2.60 10.18
N ASN A 115 18.50 -3.06 9.80
CA ASN A 115 18.13 -4.48 9.74
C ASN A 115 17.81 -4.95 8.29
N ALA A 116 18.41 -4.32 7.27
CA ALA A 116 18.18 -4.70 5.88
C ALA A 116 18.53 -6.17 5.62
N ASP A 117 19.56 -6.69 6.28
CA ASP A 117 20.00 -8.08 6.23
C ASP A 117 19.03 -9.08 6.87
N LYS A 118 18.11 -8.59 7.72
CA LYS A 118 17.08 -9.41 8.39
C LYS A 118 15.76 -9.46 7.65
N ILE A 119 15.64 -8.78 6.50
CA ILE A 119 14.45 -8.87 5.67
C ILE A 119 14.29 -10.30 5.17
N THR A 120 13.06 -10.84 5.31
CA THR A 120 12.75 -12.22 4.92
C THR A 120 13.15 -12.54 3.48
N THR A 121 13.66 -13.75 3.28
CA THR A 121 14.09 -14.24 1.97
C THR A 121 12.96 -14.32 0.94
N LEU A 122 11.70 -14.31 1.36
CA LEU A 122 10.55 -14.19 0.47
C LEU A 122 10.67 -12.95 -0.43
N PHE A 123 11.00 -11.79 0.16
CA PHE A 123 11.11 -10.52 -0.56
C PHE A 123 12.44 -10.36 -1.31
N THR A 124 13.55 -10.80 -0.71
CA THR A 124 14.89 -10.56 -1.26
C THR A 124 15.32 -11.62 -2.26
N LYS A 125 14.91 -12.89 -2.07
CA LYS A 125 15.33 -14.04 -2.90
C LYS A 125 14.16 -14.78 -3.55
N GLY A 126 12.92 -14.57 -3.11
CA GLY A 126 11.75 -15.35 -3.52
C GLY A 126 11.78 -16.77 -2.95
N GLU A 127 12.16 -16.91 -1.68
CA GLU A 127 12.32 -18.20 -1.00
C GLU A 127 11.64 -18.18 0.37
N VAL A 128 11.04 -19.30 0.75
CA VAL A 128 10.52 -19.55 2.09
C VAL A 128 11.10 -20.89 2.58
N GLY A 129 11.77 -20.87 3.73
CA GLY A 129 12.41 -22.08 4.27
C GLY A 129 13.42 -22.72 3.31
N GLY A 130 14.15 -21.92 2.51
CA GLY A 130 15.12 -22.39 1.53
C GLY A 130 14.52 -22.94 0.23
N LYS A 131 13.19 -22.95 0.11
CA LYS A 131 12.47 -23.39 -1.12
C LYS A 131 12.01 -22.20 -1.93
N LYS A 132 12.23 -22.23 -3.24
CA LYS A 132 11.71 -21.21 -4.16
C LYS A 132 10.19 -21.18 -4.12
N VAL A 133 9.63 -20.00 -4.01
CA VAL A 133 8.19 -19.75 -4.16
C VAL A 133 7.86 -19.40 -5.60
N GLY A 134 6.56 -19.43 -5.94
CA GLY A 134 6.09 -19.07 -7.29
C GLY A 134 6.56 -17.67 -7.73
N ASP A 135 6.79 -17.54 -9.04
CA ASP A 135 7.34 -16.36 -9.68
C ASP A 135 6.36 -15.72 -10.67
N GLN A 136 5.05 -15.96 -10.46
CA GLN A 136 3.99 -15.42 -11.29
C GLN A 136 3.69 -13.96 -10.92
N GLY A 137 3.26 -13.19 -11.90
CA GLY A 137 2.80 -11.82 -11.76
C GLY A 137 3.81 -10.90 -11.09
N THR A 138 3.33 -10.20 -10.08
CA THR A 138 4.11 -9.27 -9.27
C THR A 138 4.66 -9.98 -8.03
N ALA A 139 5.47 -11.03 -8.22
CA ALA A 139 6.11 -11.71 -7.10
C ALA A 139 6.96 -10.72 -6.28
N PRO A 140 7.03 -10.84 -4.93
CA PRO A 140 7.68 -9.85 -4.07
C PRO A 140 9.10 -9.48 -4.53
N LYS A 141 9.92 -10.46 -4.87
CA LYS A 141 11.31 -10.22 -5.32
C LYS A 141 11.42 -9.40 -6.62
N LYS A 142 10.39 -9.39 -7.47
CA LYS A 142 10.38 -8.64 -8.74
C LYS A 142 10.16 -7.15 -8.54
N VAL A 143 9.63 -6.77 -7.40
CA VAL A 143 9.29 -5.37 -7.08
C VAL A 143 10.09 -4.81 -5.92
N MET A 144 11.10 -5.56 -5.43
CA MET A 144 11.85 -5.20 -4.23
C MET A 144 12.82 -4.05 -4.44
N PHE A 145 13.42 -3.94 -5.61
CA PHE A 145 14.50 -2.99 -5.88
C PHE A 145 14.19 -2.07 -7.06
N LEU A 146 14.72 -0.84 -7.00
CA LEU A 146 14.73 0.12 -8.09
C LEU A 146 16.12 0.18 -8.74
N GLU A 147 16.21 0.55 -10.00
CA GLU A 147 17.50 0.78 -10.69
C GLU A 147 18.30 1.94 -10.06
N SER A 148 17.60 2.94 -9.51
CA SER A 148 18.18 4.08 -8.80
C SER A 148 17.14 4.72 -7.86
N GLU A 149 17.56 5.71 -7.04
CA GLU A 149 16.68 6.37 -6.06
C GLU A 149 15.37 6.96 -6.65
N LYS A 150 15.46 7.47 -7.87
CA LYS A 150 14.32 8.11 -8.58
C LYS A 150 13.87 7.32 -9.80
N SER A 151 14.28 6.04 -9.92
CA SER A 151 13.90 5.21 -11.05
C SER A 151 12.41 4.94 -11.06
N LYS A 152 11.84 4.91 -12.26
CA LYS A 152 10.47 4.46 -12.55
C LYS A 152 10.42 2.98 -12.94
N LYS A 153 11.54 2.27 -12.77
CA LYS A 153 11.69 0.87 -13.16
C LYS A 153 12.26 0.05 -12.01
N PHE A 154 11.75 -1.16 -11.91
CA PHE A 154 12.29 -2.17 -11.00
C PHE A 154 13.62 -2.70 -11.53
N SER A 155 14.52 -3.03 -10.60
CA SER A 155 15.72 -3.80 -10.92
C SER A 155 15.46 -5.30 -10.74
N ALA A 156 15.91 -6.10 -11.69
CA ALA A 156 15.86 -7.57 -11.57
C ALA A 156 16.88 -8.14 -10.56
N THR A 157 17.85 -7.32 -10.16
CA THR A 157 18.90 -7.69 -9.20
C THR A 157 18.91 -6.71 -8.02
N PRO A 158 19.42 -7.11 -6.85
CA PRO A 158 19.60 -6.21 -5.71
C PRO A 158 20.40 -4.96 -6.08
N THR A 159 19.92 -3.80 -5.65
CA THR A 159 20.59 -2.50 -5.77
C THR A 159 20.66 -1.84 -4.40
N GLN A 160 21.24 -0.64 -4.33
CA GLN A 160 21.24 0.18 -3.12
C GLN A 160 19.83 0.68 -2.77
N TYR A 161 18.87 0.68 -3.70
CA TYR A 161 17.57 1.33 -3.50
C TYR A 161 16.43 0.31 -3.49
N MET A 162 15.75 0.19 -2.35
CA MET A 162 14.52 -0.60 -2.22
C MET A 162 13.30 0.23 -2.57
N THR A 163 12.27 -0.42 -3.11
CA THR A 163 10.94 0.18 -3.30
C THR A 163 10.13 0.22 -2.02
N LEU A 164 10.36 -0.74 -1.13
CA LEU A 164 9.58 -0.96 0.10
C LEU A 164 10.44 -1.56 1.20
N ILE A 165 9.98 -1.41 2.43
CA ILE A 165 10.41 -2.20 3.59
C ILE A 165 9.21 -3.06 3.98
N PRO A 166 9.33 -4.41 3.94
CA PRO A 166 8.23 -5.29 4.36
C PRO A 166 7.94 -5.11 5.85
N THR A 167 6.70 -4.82 6.20
CA THR A 167 6.23 -4.68 7.59
C THR A 167 5.50 -5.93 8.05
N VAL A 168 4.59 -6.42 7.25
CA VAL A 168 3.81 -7.64 7.48
C VAL A 168 3.58 -8.35 6.15
N TYR A 169 3.46 -9.66 6.17
CA TYR A 169 3.01 -10.43 5.02
C TYR A 169 2.19 -11.63 5.48
N ASN A 170 1.29 -12.05 4.63
CA ASN A 170 0.49 -13.25 4.75
C ASN A 170 0.39 -13.93 3.37
N ALA A 171 -0.23 -15.10 3.34
CA ALA A 171 -0.71 -15.72 2.12
C ALA A 171 -2.23 -15.78 2.18
N ASP A 172 -2.89 -15.44 1.07
CA ASP A 172 -4.32 -15.65 0.96
C ASP A 172 -4.58 -17.17 0.95
N THR A 173 -5.49 -17.59 1.81
CA THR A 173 -5.80 -19.00 2.04
C THR A 173 -7.31 -19.20 2.15
N LEU A 174 -7.74 -20.41 1.84
CA LEU A 174 -9.13 -20.79 2.07
C LEU A 174 -9.37 -20.98 3.57
N GLY A 175 -10.04 -20.02 4.20
CA GLY A 175 -10.45 -20.10 5.61
C GLY A 175 -11.59 -21.08 5.80
N ILE A 176 -11.52 -21.93 6.83
CA ILE A 176 -12.54 -22.92 7.15
C ILE A 176 -13.01 -22.81 8.60
N ARG A 177 -14.18 -23.37 8.89
CA ARG A 177 -14.73 -23.59 10.23
C ARG A 177 -14.53 -25.06 10.64
N PRO A 178 -13.42 -25.41 11.29
CA PRO A 178 -13.12 -26.82 11.63
C PRO A 178 -14.09 -27.39 12.67
N ASP A 179 -14.80 -26.55 13.40
CA ASP A 179 -15.88 -26.92 14.30
C ASP A 179 -17.14 -27.43 13.53
N LEU A 180 -17.36 -26.97 12.31
CA LEU A 180 -18.49 -27.36 11.45
C LEU A 180 -18.10 -28.33 10.35
N ILE A 181 -16.88 -28.22 9.81
CA ILE A 181 -16.40 -29.03 8.69
C ILE A 181 -15.45 -30.09 9.24
N LYS A 182 -15.90 -31.34 9.26
CA LYS A 182 -15.17 -32.45 9.89
C LYS A 182 -14.30 -33.28 8.90
N ARG A 183 -14.38 -32.96 7.61
CA ARG A 183 -13.53 -33.57 6.58
C ARG A 183 -12.37 -32.64 6.19
N PRO A 184 -11.29 -33.19 5.64
CA PRO A 184 -10.19 -32.39 5.11
C PRO A 184 -10.69 -31.47 3.96
N ILE A 185 -10.18 -30.23 3.95
CA ILE A 185 -10.32 -29.27 2.86
C ILE A 185 -8.92 -29.05 2.29
N GLY A 186 -8.69 -29.53 1.08
CA GLY A 186 -7.35 -29.51 0.46
C GLY A 186 -7.28 -28.74 -0.86
N SER A 187 -8.34 -28.07 -1.27
CA SER A 187 -8.41 -27.42 -2.58
C SER A 187 -9.26 -26.17 -2.57
N TRP A 188 -8.84 -25.18 -3.33
CA TRP A 188 -9.65 -23.97 -3.60
C TRP A 188 -10.98 -24.28 -4.30
N ALA A 189 -11.10 -25.41 -4.99
CA ALA A 189 -12.34 -25.86 -5.60
C ALA A 189 -13.51 -25.94 -4.59
N GLU A 190 -13.20 -26.11 -3.32
CA GLU A 190 -14.18 -26.21 -2.23
C GLU A 190 -14.98 -24.93 -2.01
N LEU A 191 -14.45 -23.78 -2.39
CA LEU A 191 -15.20 -22.52 -2.32
C LEU A 191 -16.48 -22.55 -3.17
N LEU A 192 -16.47 -23.29 -4.27
CA LEU A 192 -17.62 -23.51 -5.15
C LEU A 192 -18.19 -24.96 -5.05
N ASN A 193 -17.91 -25.66 -3.97
CA ASN A 193 -18.53 -26.97 -3.71
C ASN A 193 -20.01 -26.77 -3.33
N PRO A 194 -20.97 -27.47 -3.98
CA PRO A 194 -22.40 -27.38 -3.65
C PRO A 194 -22.72 -27.67 -2.16
N GLU A 195 -21.92 -28.46 -1.47
CA GLU A 195 -22.03 -28.72 -0.02
C GLU A 195 -22.06 -27.40 0.80
N PHE A 196 -21.33 -26.37 0.31
CA PHE A 196 -21.21 -25.08 0.98
C PHE A 196 -22.10 -23.99 0.36
N LYS A 197 -23.12 -24.40 -0.42
CA LYS A 197 -24.07 -23.43 -1.01
C LYS A 197 -24.70 -22.56 0.08
N GLY A 198 -24.65 -21.24 -0.12
CA GLY A 198 -25.17 -20.24 0.83
C GLY A 198 -24.34 -20.10 2.11
N LYS A 199 -23.14 -20.71 2.18
CA LYS A 199 -22.24 -20.67 3.34
C LYS A 199 -20.86 -20.11 3.02
N ALA A 200 -20.46 -20.07 1.75
CA ALA A 200 -19.19 -19.53 1.32
C ALA A 200 -19.18 -18.00 1.29
N ALA A 201 -18.01 -17.41 1.45
CA ALA A 201 -17.78 -15.99 1.25
C ALA A 201 -16.50 -15.78 0.43
N ILE A 202 -16.41 -14.66 -0.29
CA ILE A 202 -15.22 -14.26 -1.04
C ILE A 202 -14.97 -12.77 -0.81
N LEU A 203 -13.69 -12.39 -0.82
CA LEU A 203 -13.26 -11.02 -0.60
C LEU A 203 -13.72 -10.08 -1.73
N ASN A 204 -14.40 -9.00 -1.35
CA ASN A 204 -14.89 -7.98 -2.28
C ASN A 204 -13.88 -6.84 -2.48
N ILE A 205 -12.63 -7.21 -2.66
CA ILE A 205 -11.55 -6.31 -3.08
C ILE A 205 -11.08 -6.79 -4.46
N PRO A 206 -11.39 -6.07 -5.55
CA PRO A 206 -11.18 -6.58 -6.92
C PRO A 206 -9.74 -7.06 -7.18
N SER A 207 -8.75 -6.35 -6.68
CA SER A 207 -7.32 -6.69 -6.87
C SER A 207 -6.88 -7.98 -6.15
N ILE A 208 -7.61 -8.42 -5.13
CA ILE A 208 -7.35 -9.64 -4.35
C ILE A 208 -8.34 -10.73 -4.74
N GLY A 209 -9.64 -10.45 -4.63
CA GLY A 209 -10.69 -11.45 -4.84
C GLY A 209 -10.67 -12.10 -6.23
N ILE A 210 -10.16 -11.39 -7.27
CA ILE A 210 -9.99 -12.00 -8.59
C ILE A 210 -8.90 -13.09 -8.59
N MET A 211 -7.86 -12.95 -7.75
CA MET A 211 -6.82 -13.96 -7.62
C MET A 211 -7.36 -15.21 -6.93
N ASP A 212 -8.15 -15.04 -5.86
CA ASP A 212 -8.84 -16.14 -5.18
C ASP A 212 -9.76 -16.88 -6.14
N ALA A 213 -10.52 -16.13 -6.94
CA ALA A 213 -11.38 -16.69 -7.98
C ALA A 213 -10.59 -17.48 -9.03
N ALA A 214 -9.43 -16.98 -9.46
CA ALA A 214 -8.57 -17.71 -10.40
C ALA A 214 -8.02 -19.00 -9.80
N MET A 215 -7.70 -19.00 -8.50
CA MET A 215 -7.31 -20.23 -7.79
C MET A 215 -8.44 -21.28 -7.79
N VAL A 216 -9.69 -20.84 -7.62
CA VAL A 216 -10.87 -21.71 -7.69
C VAL A 216 -11.08 -22.26 -9.10
N VAL A 217 -11.02 -21.40 -10.12
CA VAL A 217 -11.20 -21.78 -11.54
C VAL A 217 -10.18 -22.82 -11.95
N GLU A 218 -8.91 -22.62 -11.57
CA GLU A 218 -7.83 -23.57 -11.85
C GLU A 218 -8.02 -24.90 -11.08
N ALA A 219 -8.33 -24.82 -9.78
CA ALA A 219 -8.56 -25.99 -8.94
C ALA A 219 -9.75 -26.84 -9.39
N LYS A 220 -10.75 -26.24 -10.03
CA LYS A 220 -11.88 -26.93 -10.67
C LYS A 220 -11.56 -27.48 -12.07
N GLY A 221 -10.36 -27.24 -12.59
CA GLY A 221 -9.98 -27.66 -13.94
C GLY A 221 -10.71 -26.91 -15.06
N ILE A 222 -11.34 -25.78 -14.77
CA ILE A 222 -12.07 -24.97 -15.76
C ILE A 222 -11.09 -24.29 -16.73
N HIS A 223 -9.99 -23.75 -16.19
CA HIS A 223 -8.94 -23.11 -16.97
C HIS A 223 -7.60 -23.22 -16.23
N LYS A 224 -6.49 -23.28 -16.97
CA LYS A 224 -5.13 -23.23 -16.46
C LYS A 224 -4.49 -21.90 -16.88
N TYR A 225 -4.22 -21.04 -15.92
CA TYR A 225 -3.60 -19.75 -16.17
C TYR A 225 -2.10 -19.91 -16.42
N ALA A 226 -1.59 -19.21 -17.43
CA ALA A 226 -0.15 -19.08 -17.63
C ALA A 226 0.46 -18.25 -16.50
N ASP A 227 -0.19 -17.17 -16.11
CA ASP A 227 0.21 -16.30 -15.00
C ASP A 227 -1.04 -15.64 -14.37
N LYS A 228 -1.49 -16.16 -13.22
CA LYS A 228 -2.65 -15.61 -12.50
C LYS A 228 -2.46 -14.15 -12.05
N GLY A 229 -1.23 -13.72 -11.86
CA GLY A 229 -0.91 -12.34 -11.50
C GLY A 229 -0.82 -11.38 -12.68
N ASN A 230 -0.97 -11.91 -13.92
CA ASN A 230 -0.94 -11.14 -15.17
C ASN A 230 -1.92 -11.72 -16.19
N MET A 231 -3.15 -11.90 -15.77
CA MET A 231 -4.22 -12.48 -16.59
C MET A 231 -4.51 -11.61 -17.83
N THR A 232 -4.77 -12.28 -18.94
CA THR A 232 -5.34 -11.65 -20.13
C THR A 232 -6.79 -11.22 -19.89
N LYS A 233 -7.31 -10.33 -20.75
CA LYS A 233 -8.72 -9.92 -20.67
C LYS A 233 -9.67 -11.13 -20.75
N ALA A 234 -9.40 -12.08 -21.62
CA ALA A 234 -10.21 -13.28 -21.77
C ALA A 234 -10.22 -14.15 -20.50
N GLU A 235 -9.08 -14.28 -19.84
CA GLU A 235 -8.97 -14.99 -18.56
C GLU A 235 -9.71 -14.25 -17.43
N ILE A 236 -9.63 -12.92 -17.40
CA ILE A 236 -10.41 -12.09 -16.46
C ILE A 236 -11.90 -12.29 -16.70
N ASP A 237 -12.36 -12.19 -17.95
CA ASP A 237 -13.79 -12.34 -18.31
C ASP A 237 -14.31 -13.74 -17.91
N LEU A 238 -13.53 -14.81 -18.16
CA LEU A 238 -13.85 -16.17 -17.73
C LEU A 238 -13.99 -16.28 -16.22
N THR A 239 -13.01 -15.74 -15.49
CA THR A 239 -12.97 -15.77 -14.03
C THR A 239 -14.16 -15.05 -13.42
N ILE A 240 -14.46 -13.85 -13.90
CA ILE A 240 -15.61 -13.07 -13.46
C ILE A 240 -16.93 -13.75 -13.81
N LYS A 241 -17.06 -14.32 -15.02
CA LYS A 241 -18.24 -15.10 -15.42
C LYS A 241 -18.50 -16.25 -14.44
N THR A 242 -17.47 -17.00 -14.08
CA THR A 242 -17.56 -18.10 -13.09
C THR A 242 -18.10 -17.62 -11.75
N LEU A 243 -17.60 -16.46 -11.25
CA LEU A 243 -18.09 -15.88 -9.99
C LEU A 243 -19.54 -15.40 -10.10
N ILE A 244 -19.93 -14.79 -11.23
CA ILE A 244 -21.30 -14.32 -11.47
C ILE A 244 -22.26 -15.51 -11.47
N GLU A 245 -21.91 -16.60 -12.14
CA GLU A 245 -22.72 -17.83 -12.18
C GLU A 245 -22.87 -18.44 -10.79
N ALA A 246 -21.78 -18.53 -10.02
CA ALA A 246 -21.81 -19.02 -8.65
C ALA A 246 -22.69 -18.13 -7.75
N LYS A 247 -22.58 -16.80 -7.87
CA LYS A 247 -23.44 -15.85 -7.15
C LYS A 247 -24.90 -16.02 -7.48
N LYS A 248 -25.23 -16.12 -8.77
CA LYS A 248 -26.62 -16.36 -9.23
C LYS A 248 -27.18 -17.70 -8.73
N ALA A 249 -26.33 -18.71 -8.61
CA ALA A 249 -26.69 -20.01 -8.06
C ALA A 249 -26.88 -20.00 -6.53
N GLY A 250 -26.61 -18.88 -5.85
CA GLY A 250 -26.72 -18.74 -4.41
C GLY A 250 -25.57 -19.39 -3.62
N GLN A 251 -24.40 -19.56 -4.24
CA GLN A 251 -23.23 -20.15 -3.57
C GLN A 251 -22.72 -19.31 -2.41
N PHE A 252 -22.69 -17.98 -2.58
CA PHE A 252 -22.13 -17.08 -1.61
C PHE A 252 -23.17 -16.56 -0.61
N ARG A 253 -22.82 -16.63 0.68
CA ARG A 253 -23.55 -15.95 1.76
C ARG A 253 -23.24 -14.46 1.80
N ALA A 254 -21.97 -14.11 1.57
CA ALA A 254 -21.49 -12.74 1.61
C ALA A 254 -20.36 -12.52 0.61
N LEU A 255 -20.27 -11.27 0.17
CA LEU A 255 -19.07 -10.66 -0.39
C LEU A 255 -18.61 -9.64 0.66
N TRP A 256 -17.37 -9.73 1.14
CA TRP A 256 -16.88 -8.95 2.28
C TRP A 256 -15.53 -8.30 2.02
#